data_e4eb66538a9ba8d78035b759fc08522c
#
_entry.id   e4eb66538a9ba8d78035b759fc08522c
#
_cell.length_a   1.000
_cell.length_b   1.000
_cell.length_c   1.000
_cell.angle_alpha   90.00
_cell.angle_beta   90.00
_cell.angle_gamma   90.00
#
_symmetry.space_group_name_H-M   'P 1'
#
loop_
_entity.id
_entity.type
_entity.pdbx_description
1 polymer ?
#
loop_
_entity_poly.entity_id
_entity_poly.type
_entity_poly.pdbx_seq_one_letter_code
_entity_poly.pdbx_strand_id
1 'polypeptide(L)'
;MPEQLRVGGKHGSWHDGPVIEPDFLTMPHSTPKNFSLIAAIDLGSNSFHMVVAKANQGEIRILERLGEKVQLAAGIDEERQLTEESMQRGLDCLKRFAQLINGLPLGAVRIVGTNALREARNRNDFIHRAEEILGHPVEVISGREEARLIYLGVSHTLADTPGKRLVADIGGGSTEFIIXXXXSSSASASSRCCVKACRWAA
;
A
#
# COMPACT_ATOMS: atom_id res chain seq x y z
N MET A 1 -40.94 0.89 9.79
CA MET A 1 -40.53 0.49 8.44
C MET A 1 -39.40 1.41 8.00
N PRO A 2 -38.13 1.00 7.97
CA PRO A 2 -37.06 1.89 7.49
C PRO A 2 -37.06 1.95 5.96
N GLU A 3 -37.08 3.14 5.46
CA GLU A 3 -37.08 3.51 4.05
C GLU A 3 -35.75 3.07 3.39
N GLN A 4 -35.85 2.23 2.38
CA GLN A 4 -34.66 1.77 1.63
C GLN A 4 -34.21 2.90 0.69
N LEU A 5 -33.03 3.46 0.96
CA LEU A 5 -32.33 4.36 0.03
C LEU A 5 -31.91 3.57 -1.23
N ARG A 6 -32.61 3.81 -2.33
CA ARG A 6 -32.17 3.33 -3.65
C ARG A 6 -31.15 4.31 -4.21
N VAL A 7 -29.88 3.94 -4.16
CA VAL A 7 -28.84 4.66 -4.87
C VAL A 7 -28.74 4.08 -6.29
N GLY A 8 -29.31 4.80 -7.25
CA GLY A 8 -29.20 4.46 -8.66
C GLY A 8 -27.84 4.89 -9.19
N GLY A 9 -26.87 3.99 -9.27
CA GLY A 9 -25.58 4.21 -9.91
C GLY A 9 -25.30 3.12 -10.94
N LYS A 10 -24.64 3.48 -12.03
CA LYS A 10 -24.26 2.55 -13.09
C LYS A 10 -23.46 1.37 -12.54
N HIS A 11 -23.79 0.17 -12.97
CA HIS A 11 -23.29 -1.10 -12.46
C HIS A 11 -21.76 -1.22 -12.51
N GLY A 12 -21.11 -1.04 -11.37
CA GLY A 12 -19.78 -1.59 -11.17
C GLY A 12 -19.92 -3.11 -10.97
N SER A 13 -19.21 -3.90 -11.74
CA SER A 13 -19.22 -5.36 -11.56
C SER A 13 -18.52 -5.72 -10.26
N TRP A 14 -19.28 -6.24 -9.31
CA TRP A 14 -18.74 -6.81 -8.10
C TRP A 14 -18.22 -8.22 -8.42
N HIS A 15 -16.93 -8.41 -8.35
CA HIS A 15 -16.37 -9.76 -8.41
C HIS A 15 -16.25 -10.28 -6.98
N ASP A 16 -16.94 -11.38 -6.70
CA ASP A 16 -16.79 -12.09 -5.44
C ASP A 16 -15.41 -12.70 -5.38
N GLY A 17 -14.49 -12.01 -4.71
CA GLY A 17 -13.16 -12.53 -4.45
C GLY A 17 -13.22 -13.70 -3.45
N PRO A 18 -12.30 -14.65 -3.56
CA PRO A 18 -12.30 -15.80 -2.66
C PRO A 18 -12.12 -15.38 -1.19
N VAL A 19 -12.79 -16.11 -0.30
CA VAL A 19 -12.59 -16.01 1.15
C VAL A 19 -11.16 -16.50 1.43
N ILE A 20 -10.37 -15.65 2.07
CA ILE A 20 -8.97 -15.96 2.37
C ILE A 20 -8.90 -16.63 3.75
N GLU A 21 -8.33 -17.82 3.78
CA GLU A 21 -8.09 -18.60 4.99
C GLU A 21 -7.09 -17.87 5.94
N PRO A 22 -7.08 -18.20 7.23
CA PRO A 22 -6.29 -17.47 8.25
C PRO A 22 -4.79 -17.39 8.00
N ASP A 23 -4.23 -18.31 7.24
CA ASP A 23 -2.79 -18.31 6.88
C ASP A 23 -2.33 -17.06 6.13
N PHE A 24 -3.27 -16.28 5.61
CA PHE A 24 -2.98 -15.02 4.92
C PHE A 24 -2.33 -13.98 5.84
N LEU A 25 -2.59 -14.07 7.14
CA LEU A 25 -2.05 -13.09 8.11
C LEU A 25 -0.71 -13.53 8.72
N THR A 26 -0.30 -14.77 8.50
CA THR A 26 1.01 -15.23 8.96
C THR A 26 2.09 -14.76 7.98
N MET A 27 2.90 -13.83 8.42
CA MET A 27 4.14 -13.48 7.71
C MET A 27 5.04 -14.71 7.67
N PRO A 28 5.70 -15.01 6.54
CA PRO A 28 6.76 -16.02 6.57
C PRO A 28 7.79 -15.59 7.62
N HIS A 29 8.00 -16.44 8.60
CA HIS A 29 9.00 -16.25 9.66
C HIS A 29 10.42 -16.41 9.09
N SER A 30 10.81 -15.52 8.18
CA SER A 30 12.23 -15.25 8.07
C SER A 30 12.60 -14.49 9.34
N THR A 31 13.49 -15.03 10.13
CA THR A 31 14.08 -14.34 11.29
C THR A 31 14.30 -12.89 10.90
N PRO A 32 13.63 -11.94 11.56
CA PRO A 32 13.82 -10.55 11.19
C PRO A 32 15.28 -10.19 11.42
N LYS A 33 15.99 -9.85 10.35
CA LYS A 33 17.27 -9.18 10.53
C LYS A 33 16.95 -7.94 11.37
N ASN A 34 17.54 -7.86 12.55
CA ASN A 34 17.33 -6.72 13.45
C ASN A 34 17.97 -5.48 12.86
N PHE A 35 17.22 -4.78 12.02
CA PHE A 35 17.64 -3.45 11.57
C PHE A 35 17.21 -2.43 12.62
N SER A 36 18.13 -1.63 13.08
CA SER A 36 17.82 -0.54 14.02
C SER A 36 17.09 0.60 13.32
N LEU A 37 17.37 0.83 12.03
CA LEU A 37 16.68 1.80 11.17
C LEU A 37 16.03 1.07 10.02
N ILE A 38 14.78 1.42 9.73
CA ILE A 38 13.99 0.89 8.61
C ILE A 38 13.30 2.03 7.89
N ALA A 39 13.00 1.83 6.62
CA ALA A 39 12.22 2.79 5.85
C ALA A 39 11.17 2.09 4.99
N ALA A 40 10.06 2.77 4.79
CA ALA A 40 9.01 2.34 3.87
C ALA A 40 8.67 3.49 2.93
N ILE A 41 8.61 3.20 1.63
CA ILE A 41 8.26 4.17 0.60
C ILE A 41 7.07 3.64 -0.19
N ASP A 42 6.04 4.48 -0.32
CA ASP A 42 4.84 4.22 -1.11
C ASP A 42 4.85 5.13 -2.34
N LEU A 43 4.90 4.53 -3.53
CA LEU A 43 4.82 5.24 -4.80
C LEU A 43 3.37 5.24 -5.28
N GLY A 44 2.58 6.12 -4.66
CA GLY A 44 1.15 6.25 -4.93
C GLY A 44 0.82 6.99 -6.22
N SER A 45 -0.43 6.93 -6.63
CA SER A 45 -0.91 7.58 -7.87
C SER A 45 -0.82 9.10 -7.83
N ASN A 46 -1.14 9.69 -6.68
CA ASN A 46 -1.17 11.16 -6.52
C ASN A 46 0.08 11.66 -5.78
N SER A 47 0.50 10.95 -4.76
CA SER A 47 1.59 11.38 -3.87
C SER A 47 2.50 10.21 -3.55
N PHE A 48 3.79 10.50 -3.40
CA PHE A 48 4.76 9.55 -2.84
C PHE A 48 4.91 9.85 -1.36
N HIS A 49 5.00 8.79 -0.57
CA HIS A 49 5.17 8.91 0.88
C HIS A 49 6.37 8.08 1.34
N MET A 50 7.09 8.61 2.31
CA MET A 50 8.18 7.89 2.96
C MET A 50 8.07 8.02 4.46
N VAL A 51 8.33 6.92 5.15
CA VAL A 51 8.48 6.89 6.61
C VAL A 51 9.83 6.26 6.91
N VAL A 52 10.60 6.93 7.76
CA VAL A 52 11.82 6.36 8.35
C VAL A 52 11.54 6.14 9.83
N ALA A 53 11.88 4.96 10.33
CA ALA A 53 11.59 4.59 11.71
C ALA A 53 12.74 3.81 12.33
N LYS A 54 12.83 3.92 13.65
CA LYS A 54 13.71 3.07 14.45
C LYS A 54 12.89 1.90 14.98
N ALA A 55 13.37 0.69 14.74
CA ALA A 55 12.78 -0.54 15.24
C ALA A 55 13.65 -1.05 16.39
N ASN A 56 13.05 -1.31 17.55
CA ASN A 56 13.76 -1.80 18.71
C ASN A 56 12.83 -2.72 19.53
N GLN A 57 13.19 -3.99 19.65
CA GLN A 57 12.47 -4.98 20.47
C GLN A 57 10.95 -5.01 20.23
N GLY A 58 10.54 -4.89 18.98
CA GLY A 58 9.12 -4.93 18.61
C GLY A 58 8.41 -3.58 18.65
N GLU A 59 9.06 -2.54 19.16
CA GLU A 59 8.55 -1.18 19.09
C GLU A 59 9.04 -0.48 17.83
N ILE A 60 8.15 0.28 17.21
CA ILE A 60 8.47 1.09 16.03
C ILE A 60 8.27 2.56 16.40
N ARG A 61 9.35 3.31 16.36
CA ARG A 61 9.34 4.76 16.60
C ARG A 61 9.61 5.49 15.29
N ILE A 62 8.65 6.23 14.81
CA ILE A 62 8.79 7.03 13.60
C ILE A 62 9.74 8.20 13.88
N LEU A 63 10.72 8.36 13.01
CA LEU A 63 11.70 9.43 13.07
C LEU A 63 11.38 10.54 12.05
N GLU A 64 10.94 10.13 10.85
CA GLU A 64 10.66 11.07 9.77
C GLU A 64 9.45 10.61 8.97
N ARG A 65 8.64 11.56 8.50
CA ARG A 65 7.56 11.33 7.53
C ARG A 65 7.68 12.38 6.44
N LEU A 66 7.73 11.94 5.20
CA LEU A 66 7.70 12.83 4.05
C LEU A 66 6.53 12.43 3.14
N GLY A 67 5.89 13.43 2.57
CA GLY A 67 4.87 13.23 1.55
C GLY A 67 5.05 14.30 0.48
N GLU A 68 5.03 13.88 -0.79
CA GLU A 68 5.21 14.81 -1.89
C GLU A 68 4.20 14.51 -3.00
N LYS A 69 3.53 15.56 -3.48
CA LYS A 69 2.54 15.46 -4.55
C LYS A 69 3.25 15.34 -5.88
N VAL A 70 3.27 14.14 -6.44
CA VAL A 70 3.94 13.79 -7.70
C VAL A 70 2.95 13.76 -8.88
N GLN A 71 1.72 13.34 -8.62
CA GLN A 71 0.65 13.15 -9.62
C GLN A 71 1.10 12.22 -10.77
N LEU A 72 1.65 11.05 -10.39
CA LEU A 72 2.16 10.07 -11.36
C LEU A 72 1.06 9.59 -12.29
N ALA A 73 -0.13 9.28 -11.76
CA ALA A 73 -1.26 8.79 -12.54
C ALA A 73 -1.78 9.82 -13.55
N ALA A 74 -1.68 11.11 -13.24
CA ALA A 74 -2.10 12.17 -14.16
C ALA A 74 -1.22 12.23 -15.42
N GLY A 75 -0.06 11.58 -15.41
CA GLY A 75 0.82 11.47 -16.56
C GLY A 75 0.64 10.18 -17.36
N ILE A 76 -0.38 9.39 -17.08
CA ILE A 76 -0.68 8.19 -17.89
C ILE A 76 -1.54 8.63 -19.07
N ASP A 77 -1.03 8.39 -20.28
CA ASP A 77 -1.69 8.76 -21.53
C ASP A 77 -2.74 7.73 -21.99
N GLU A 78 -3.31 7.97 -23.18
CA GLU A 78 -4.35 7.10 -23.77
C GLU A 78 -3.81 5.70 -24.11
N GLU A 79 -2.52 5.57 -24.37
CA GLU A 79 -1.83 4.30 -24.62
C GLU A 79 -1.41 3.59 -23.31
N ARG A 80 -1.76 4.19 -22.17
CA ARG A 80 -1.42 3.72 -20.83
C ARG A 80 0.10 3.74 -20.58
N GLN A 81 0.75 4.80 -21.05
CA GLN A 81 2.16 5.02 -20.78
C GLN A 81 2.36 6.25 -19.90
N LEU A 82 3.30 6.16 -18.99
CA LEU A 82 3.75 7.33 -18.23
C LEU A 82 4.52 8.26 -19.15
N THR A 83 4.13 9.52 -19.16
CA THR A 83 4.88 10.54 -19.89
C THR A 83 6.24 10.78 -19.22
N GLU A 84 7.23 11.15 -20.00
CA GLU A 84 8.57 11.47 -19.47
C GLU A 84 8.51 12.58 -18.42
N GLU A 85 7.63 13.56 -18.59
CA GLU A 85 7.44 14.65 -17.61
C GLU A 85 6.99 14.10 -16.26
N SER A 86 6.00 13.18 -16.24
CA SER A 86 5.50 12.61 -15.00
C SER A 86 6.55 11.71 -14.35
N MET A 87 7.27 10.93 -15.15
CA MET A 87 8.39 10.11 -14.64
C MET A 87 9.45 11.01 -14.01
N GLN A 88 9.82 12.09 -14.67
CA GLN A 88 10.86 12.99 -14.16
C GLN A 88 10.45 13.62 -12.81
N ARG A 89 9.17 14.07 -12.67
CA ARG A 89 8.67 14.57 -11.38
C ARG A 89 8.81 13.50 -10.26
N GLY A 90 8.47 12.26 -10.58
CA GLY A 90 8.62 11.15 -9.64
C GLY A 90 10.08 10.92 -9.26
N LEU A 91 10.95 10.83 -10.25
CA LEU A 91 12.37 10.59 -10.02
C LEU A 91 13.03 11.71 -9.21
N ASP A 92 12.64 12.96 -9.42
CA ASP A 92 13.17 14.09 -8.65
C ASP A 92 12.71 14.04 -7.18
N CYS A 93 11.48 13.57 -6.92
CA CYS A 93 11.04 13.26 -5.56
C CYS A 93 11.92 12.16 -4.95
N LEU A 94 12.17 11.08 -5.70
CA LEU A 94 12.96 9.94 -5.21
C LEU A 94 14.42 10.33 -4.92
N LYS A 95 15.00 11.26 -5.68
CA LYS A 95 16.36 11.78 -5.35
C LYS A 95 16.40 12.41 -3.96
N ARG A 96 15.33 13.10 -3.55
CA ARG A 96 15.25 13.68 -2.21
C ARG A 96 15.08 12.58 -1.14
N PHE A 97 14.25 11.59 -1.42
CA PHE A 97 14.04 10.45 -0.52
C PHE A 97 15.32 9.64 -0.34
N ALA A 98 16.08 9.43 -1.42
CA ALA A 98 17.34 8.67 -1.41
C ALA A 98 18.34 9.22 -0.39
N GLN A 99 18.35 10.54 -0.18
CA GLN A 99 19.27 11.17 0.78
C GLN A 99 19.04 10.66 2.22
N LEU A 100 17.79 10.32 2.56
CA LEU A 100 17.41 9.89 3.91
C LEU A 100 17.59 8.39 4.14
N ILE A 101 17.61 7.61 3.07
CA ILE A 101 17.78 6.15 3.17
C ILE A 101 19.20 5.71 2.78
N ASN A 102 20.07 6.67 2.41
CA ASN A 102 21.43 6.38 2.01
C ASN A 102 22.18 5.61 3.12
N GLY A 103 22.80 4.52 2.73
CA GLY A 103 23.54 3.65 3.65
C GLY A 103 22.68 2.65 4.42
N LEU A 104 21.36 2.65 4.26
CA LEU A 104 20.55 1.61 4.85
C LEU A 104 20.76 0.29 4.08
N PRO A 105 20.92 -0.84 4.79
CA PRO A 105 21.17 -2.11 4.11
C PRO A 105 19.95 -2.63 3.37
N LEU A 106 20.19 -3.47 2.35
CA LEU A 106 19.11 -4.17 1.64
C LEU A 106 18.25 -4.97 2.63
N GLY A 107 16.95 -4.82 2.52
CA GLY A 107 15.99 -5.43 3.43
C GLY A 107 15.55 -4.52 4.58
N ALA A 108 16.29 -3.43 4.86
CA ALA A 108 15.84 -2.41 5.82
C ALA A 108 14.88 -1.39 5.18
N VAL A 109 14.88 -1.33 3.84
CA VAL A 109 14.01 -0.43 3.08
C VAL A 109 13.04 -1.25 2.26
N ARG A 110 11.76 -0.93 2.35
CA ARG A 110 10.73 -1.51 1.47
C ARG A 110 10.09 -0.40 0.65
N ILE A 111 10.06 -0.60 -0.67
CA ILE A 111 9.51 0.36 -1.62
C ILE A 111 8.40 -0.33 -2.39
N VAL A 112 7.20 0.21 -2.33
CA VAL A 112 6.04 -0.36 -3.02
C VAL A 112 5.48 0.63 -4.02
N GLY A 113 5.18 0.14 -5.22
CA GLY A 113 4.44 0.86 -6.22
C GLY A 113 3.01 0.34 -6.29
N THR A 114 2.05 1.25 -6.40
CA THR A 114 0.64 0.91 -6.33
C THR A 114 -0.06 1.13 -7.67
N ASN A 115 -1.27 1.67 -7.68
CA ASN A 115 -2.16 1.67 -8.83
C ASN A 115 -1.54 2.28 -10.10
N ALA A 116 -0.88 3.45 -10.03
CA ALA A 116 -0.30 4.06 -11.24
C ALA A 116 0.72 3.14 -11.91
N LEU A 117 1.58 2.49 -11.12
CA LEU A 117 2.58 1.57 -11.65
C LEU A 117 1.98 0.23 -12.09
N ARG A 118 0.84 -0.19 -11.51
CA ARG A 118 0.11 -1.36 -12.04
C ARG A 118 -0.46 -1.09 -13.42
N GLU A 119 -0.95 0.14 -13.64
CA GLU A 119 -1.63 0.53 -14.88
C GLU A 119 -0.66 0.83 -16.03
N ALA A 120 0.49 1.41 -15.72
CA ALA A 120 1.43 1.86 -16.73
C ALA A 120 2.12 0.70 -17.47
N ARG A 121 2.06 0.73 -18.80
CA ARG A 121 2.71 -0.29 -19.64
C ARG A 121 4.23 -0.15 -19.64
N ASN A 122 4.73 1.09 -19.56
CA ASN A 122 6.15 1.38 -19.52
C ASN A 122 6.69 1.52 -18.09
N ARG A 123 6.00 0.96 -17.09
CA ARG A 123 6.41 1.06 -15.68
C ARG A 123 7.85 0.60 -15.43
N ASN A 124 8.33 -0.37 -16.22
CA ASN A 124 9.67 -0.92 -16.02
C ASN A 124 10.77 0.12 -16.26
N ASP A 125 10.54 1.07 -17.18
CA ASP A 125 11.48 2.17 -17.42
C ASP A 125 11.58 3.08 -16.18
N PHE A 126 10.43 3.41 -15.61
CA PHE A 126 10.38 4.20 -14.37
C PHE A 126 11.03 3.44 -13.20
N ILE A 127 10.67 2.16 -13.04
CA ILE A 127 11.17 1.32 -11.93
C ILE A 127 12.69 1.22 -12.00
N HIS A 128 13.25 0.93 -13.16
CA HIS A 128 14.70 0.80 -13.32
C HIS A 128 15.42 2.09 -12.88
N ARG A 129 14.95 3.24 -13.37
CA ARG A 129 15.53 4.55 -13.01
C ARG A 129 15.34 4.84 -11.51
N ALA A 130 14.20 4.46 -10.94
CA ALA A 130 13.91 4.63 -9.51
C ALA A 130 14.86 3.78 -8.65
N GLU A 131 15.09 2.52 -9.03
CA GLU A 131 16.00 1.61 -8.33
C GLU A 131 17.46 2.10 -8.40
N GLU A 132 17.86 2.66 -9.53
CA GLU A 132 19.21 3.27 -9.66
C GLU A 132 19.40 4.44 -8.68
N ILE A 133 18.35 5.26 -8.50
CA ILE A 133 18.39 6.42 -7.59
C ILE A 133 18.37 5.98 -6.12
N LEU A 134 17.50 5.01 -5.80
CA LEU A 134 17.24 4.62 -4.42
C LEU A 134 18.24 3.59 -3.88
N GLY A 135 18.88 2.82 -4.77
CA GLY A 135 19.76 1.71 -4.39
C GLY A 135 19.02 0.52 -3.80
N HIS A 136 17.70 0.45 -3.96
CA HIS A 136 16.83 -0.57 -3.38
C HIS A 136 15.76 -0.99 -4.39
N PRO A 137 15.32 -2.26 -4.36
CA PRO A 137 14.32 -2.73 -5.33
C PRO A 137 12.93 -2.13 -5.08
N VAL A 138 12.19 -1.94 -6.16
CA VAL A 138 10.80 -1.45 -6.16
C VAL A 138 9.86 -2.61 -6.46
N GLU A 139 8.94 -2.90 -5.54
CA GLU A 139 7.94 -3.96 -5.67
C GLU A 139 6.59 -3.37 -6.10
N VAL A 140 6.06 -3.75 -7.26
CA VAL A 140 4.69 -3.36 -7.64
C VAL A 140 3.72 -4.36 -7.03
N ILE A 141 2.94 -3.90 -6.05
CA ILE A 141 2.03 -4.76 -5.29
C ILE A 141 0.62 -4.78 -5.90
N SER A 142 -0.07 -5.91 -5.76
CA SER A 142 -1.47 -6.02 -6.17
C SER A 142 -2.37 -5.20 -5.24
N GLY A 143 -3.58 -4.84 -5.71
CA GLY A 143 -4.56 -4.16 -4.86
C GLY A 143 -4.93 -4.97 -3.61
N ARG A 144 -4.89 -6.31 -3.71
CA ARG A 144 -5.15 -7.19 -2.55
C ARG A 144 -4.03 -7.07 -1.51
N GLU A 145 -2.79 -7.06 -1.96
CA GLU A 145 -1.64 -6.88 -1.06
C GLU A 145 -1.63 -5.48 -0.45
N GLU A 146 -1.97 -4.48 -1.24
CA GLU A 146 -2.14 -3.10 -0.78
C GLU A 146 -3.18 -3.04 0.35
N ALA A 147 -4.38 -3.60 0.13
CA ALA A 147 -5.43 -3.67 1.15
C ALA A 147 -4.95 -4.39 2.42
N ARG A 148 -4.21 -5.51 2.25
CA ARG A 148 -3.67 -6.27 3.37
C ARG A 148 -2.69 -5.44 4.21
N LEU A 149 -1.78 -4.73 3.56
CA LEU A 149 -0.78 -3.89 4.24
C LEU A 149 -1.45 -2.73 4.98
N ILE A 150 -2.45 -2.10 4.36
CA ILE A 150 -3.23 -1.03 4.97
C ILE A 150 -3.95 -1.55 6.22
N TYR A 151 -4.61 -2.71 6.11
CA TYR A 151 -5.29 -3.32 7.25
C TYR A 151 -4.31 -3.60 8.41
N LEU A 152 -3.12 -4.13 8.11
CA LEU A 152 -2.10 -4.36 9.14
C LEU A 152 -1.72 -3.05 9.83
N GLY A 153 -1.48 -1.98 9.06
CA GLY A 153 -1.15 -0.68 9.62
C GLY A 153 -2.26 -0.13 10.53
N VAL A 154 -3.50 -0.22 10.08
CA VAL A 154 -4.67 0.24 10.85
C VAL A 154 -4.85 -0.60 12.11
N SER A 155 -4.72 -1.94 11.99
CA SER A 155 -4.93 -2.84 13.13
C SER A 155 -3.92 -2.63 14.25
N HIS A 156 -2.70 -2.19 13.93
CA HIS A 156 -1.69 -1.86 14.94
C HIS A 156 -1.95 -0.54 15.67
N THR A 157 -2.81 0.32 15.11
CA THR A 157 -3.08 1.64 15.70
C THR A 157 -4.41 1.74 16.43
N LEU A 158 -5.32 0.80 16.16
CA LEU A 158 -6.66 0.82 16.77
C LEU A 158 -6.79 -0.29 17.81
N ALA A 159 -7.52 0.03 18.88
CA ALA A 159 -7.83 -0.95 19.92
C ALA A 159 -8.65 -2.12 19.34
N ASP A 160 -8.37 -3.32 19.82
CA ASP A 160 -9.12 -4.52 19.44
C ASP A 160 -10.52 -4.49 20.03
N THR A 161 -11.49 -4.17 19.19
CA THR A 161 -12.92 -4.23 19.55
C THR A 161 -13.56 -5.43 18.82
N PRO A 162 -14.30 -6.28 19.53
CA PRO A 162 -14.99 -7.41 18.89
C PRO A 162 -15.98 -6.93 17.83
N GLY A 163 -16.10 -7.71 16.77
CA GLY A 163 -17.05 -7.40 15.70
C GLY A 163 -16.41 -7.29 14.34
N LYS A 164 -17.17 -6.81 13.39
CA LYS A 164 -16.68 -6.59 12.02
C LYS A 164 -16.11 -5.18 11.89
N ARG A 165 -14.90 -5.10 11.35
CA ARG A 165 -14.25 -3.83 11.04
C ARG A 165 -14.10 -3.71 9.53
N LEU A 166 -14.62 -2.64 8.97
CA LEU A 166 -14.38 -2.26 7.58
C LEU A 166 -13.26 -1.22 7.54
N VAL A 167 -12.22 -1.48 6.79
CA VAL A 167 -11.18 -0.51 6.48
C VAL A 167 -11.31 -0.16 5.00
N ALA A 168 -11.40 1.12 4.70
CA ALA A 168 -11.44 1.65 3.34
C ALA A 168 -10.24 2.57 3.14
N ASP A 169 -9.45 2.28 2.12
CA ASP A 169 -8.39 3.17 1.67
C ASP A 169 -8.85 3.84 0.38
N ILE A 170 -8.91 5.16 0.40
CA ILE A 170 -9.35 5.96 -0.75
C ILE A 170 -8.12 6.69 -1.30
N GLY A 171 -7.51 6.08 -2.32
CA GLY A 171 -6.33 6.60 -2.97
C GLY A 171 -6.63 7.53 -4.14
N GLY A 172 -5.57 7.99 -4.78
CA GLY A 172 -5.68 8.90 -5.94
C GLY A 172 -6.06 8.22 -7.26
N GLY A 173 -6.06 6.88 -7.30
CA GLY A 173 -6.38 6.13 -8.53
C GLY A 173 -7.12 4.82 -8.27
N SER A 174 -7.25 4.42 -7.02
CA SER A 174 -7.97 3.20 -6.66
C SER A 174 -8.59 3.36 -5.27
N THR A 175 -9.51 2.46 -4.94
CA THR A 175 -10.08 2.35 -3.59
C THR A 175 -10.06 0.89 -3.18
N GLU A 176 -9.46 0.61 -2.05
CA GLU A 176 -9.35 -0.74 -1.49
C GLU A 176 -10.24 -0.88 -0.25
N PHE A 177 -10.96 -1.99 -0.16
CA PHE A 177 -11.78 -2.33 1.01
C PHE A 177 -11.34 -3.64 1.62
N ILE A 178 -11.24 -3.69 2.95
CA ILE A 178 -10.97 -4.93 3.67
C ILE A 178 -11.91 -5.03 4.86
N ILE A 179 -12.54 -6.20 5.03
CA ILE A 179 -13.39 -6.49 6.16
C ILE A 179 -12.70 -7.57 6.99
N UNK A 180 -12.42 -7.33 8.24
CA UNK A 180 -11.87 -8.28 9.08
C UNK A 180 -12.89 -8.56 10.11
N UNK A 181 -12.92 -9.57 10.69
CA UNK A 181 -13.70 -9.92 11.77
C UNK A 181 -12.72 -10.12 12.87
N UNK A 182 -12.79 -9.54 13.72
CA UNK A 182 -12.03 -9.68 14.83
C UNK A 182 -12.78 -10.56 15.69
N UNK A 183 -12.32 -11.40 15.89
CA UNK A 183 -12.84 -12.32 16.80
C UNK A 183 -12.52 -11.83 18.14
N SER A 184 -13.34 -12.19 19.18
CA SER A 184 -13.08 -11.97 20.62
C SER A 184 -11.99 -12.93 21.12
N SER A 185 -11.16 -12.47 22.01
CA SER A 185 -9.95 -13.19 22.49
C SER A 185 -10.21 -14.53 23.18
N SER A 186 -11.46 -14.96 23.30
CA SER A 186 -11.86 -16.19 23.97
C SER A 186 -12.18 -17.37 23.04
N ALA A 187 -12.12 -17.16 21.73
CA ALA A 187 -12.35 -18.26 20.77
C ALA A 187 -11.09 -18.46 19.93
N SER A 188 -10.68 -19.69 19.73
CA SER A 188 -9.57 -20.06 18.85
C SER A 188 -9.76 -19.37 17.48
N ALA A 189 -8.83 -18.50 17.17
CA ALA A 189 -9.00 -17.50 16.13
C ALA A 189 -8.99 -18.08 14.71
N SER A 190 -10.16 -18.32 14.18
CA SER A 190 -10.35 -18.39 12.75
C SER A 190 -10.92 -17.03 12.32
N SER A 191 -10.06 -16.05 12.15
CA SER A 191 -10.45 -14.73 11.62
C SER A 191 -10.66 -14.86 10.13
N ARG A 192 -11.91 -14.89 9.69
CA ARG A 192 -12.21 -14.84 8.25
C ARG A 192 -12.03 -13.42 7.74
N CYS A 193 -11.03 -13.22 6.89
CA CYS A 193 -10.76 -11.96 6.25
C CYS A 193 -11.28 -11.97 4.82
N CYS A 194 -12.16 -11.05 4.48
CA CYS A 194 -12.62 -10.85 3.12
C CYS A 194 -11.98 -9.58 2.57
N VAL A 195 -11.09 -9.73 1.61
CA VAL A 195 -10.45 -8.60 0.93
C VAL A 195 -11.17 -8.35 -0.39
N LYS A 196 -11.76 -7.18 -0.53
CA LYS A 196 -12.33 -6.73 -1.80
C LYS A 196 -11.59 -5.46 -2.23
N ALA A 197 -10.96 -5.53 -3.39
CA ALA A 197 -10.39 -4.36 -4.03
C ALA A 197 -11.36 -3.93 -5.14
N CYS A 198 -11.86 -2.72 -5.06
CA CYS A 198 -12.70 -2.13 -6.09
C CYS A 198 -11.92 -1.05 -6.81
N ARG A 199 -11.90 -1.14 -8.14
CA ARG A 199 -11.41 -0.03 -8.94
C ARG A 199 -12.58 0.92 -9.18
N TRP A 200 -12.41 2.16 -8.78
CA TRP A 200 -13.33 3.22 -9.17
C TRP A 200 -12.66 3.96 -10.35
N ALA A 201 -13.27 3.85 -11.52
CA ALA A 201 -12.82 4.67 -12.64
C ALA A 201 -13.38 6.07 -12.46
N ALA A 202 -12.52 7.07 -12.44
CA ALA A 202 -12.90 8.47 -12.41
C ALA A 202 -13.47 8.89 -13.77
#